data_44900b8eadd290d6dba2108298fe1f23
#
_entry.id   44900b8eadd290d6dba2108298fe1f23
#
_cell.length_a   1.000
_cell.length_b   1.000
_cell.length_c   1.000
_cell.angle_alpha   90.00
_cell.angle_beta   90.00
_cell.angle_gamma   90.00
#
_symmetry.space_group_name_H-M   'P 1'
#
loop_
_entity.id
_entity.type
_entity.pdbx_description
1 polymer ?
#
loop_
_entity_poly.entity_id
_entity_poly.type
_entity_poly.pdbx_seq_one_letter_code
_entity_poly.pdbx_strand_id
1 'polypeptide(L)'
;MNWKKVVSVMLVGMMTLSMAACGDAGTSGSASGTETGSSAKGDNKLVVWTLANDLIDFGEKFQEETGIEVETVVIEPANYPTKVQTALLAGESEPDIIVGEPKMLEDFYDAGFFEDLNQAPYNAQDYADQIVDYVWQVGQDADGIQRAISYQITPAGIYYRRDIAQTVFGTDDPEEVGKLFKDYPTILETAQTLKNAGYRIFASDGEMNVFSGDTAWVVDGALNLDQARLDYMDLSVDLYKNDLTAYASQWSTPWYQAMSGPVPI
;
A
#
# COMPACT_ATOMS: atom_id res chain seq x y z
N MET A 1 37.46 -34.75 9.12
CA MET A 1 36.68 -35.91 9.54
C MET A 1 35.23 -35.64 9.19
N ASN A 2 34.75 -36.35 8.21
CA ASN A 2 33.45 -36.10 7.52
C ASN A 2 32.26 -36.44 8.40
N TRP A 3 31.41 -35.48 8.64
CA TRP A 3 30.10 -35.71 9.25
C TRP A 3 28.98 -35.24 8.33
N LYS A 4 28.90 -35.87 7.18
CA LYS A 4 27.73 -35.87 6.28
C LYS A 4 27.39 -37.32 6.02
N LYS A 5 26.12 -37.66 6.18
CA LYS A 5 25.44 -38.94 6.01
C LYS A 5 25.13 -39.64 7.35
N VAL A 6 23.96 -39.39 7.83
CA VAL A 6 22.96 -40.28 8.43
C VAL A 6 21.77 -39.39 8.81
N VAL A 7 20.71 -39.42 8.05
CA VAL A 7 19.29 -39.45 8.35
C VAL A 7 18.55 -39.28 7.03
N SER A 8 18.42 -40.34 6.32
CA SER A 8 17.38 -40.57 5.33
C SER A 8 17.04 -42.05 5.46
N VAL A 9 15.81 -42.35 5.66
CA VAL A 9 15.08 -43.62 5.69
C VAL A 9 14.35 -43.77 7.03
N MET A 10 13.09 -43.45 7.00
CA MET A 10 11.93 -44.13 7.56
C MET A 10 10.76 -43.15 7.68
N LEU A 11 9.84 -43.24 6.76
CA LEU A 11 8.39 -43.27 6.99
C LEU A 11 7.67 -43.42 5.62
N VAL A 12 7.76 -44.64 5.11
CA VAL A 12 6.80 -45.16 4.14
C VAL A 12 6.14 -46.32 4.87
N GLY A 13 4.88 -46.23 5.10
CA GLY A 13 4.14 -47.40 5.60
C GLY A 13 2.80 -47.04 6.23
N MET A 14 1.76 -47.50 5.58
CA MET A 14 0.41 -47.72 6.07
C MET A 14 -0.58 -46.57 6.06
N MET A 15 -1.40 -46.56 5.01
CA MET A 15 -2.86 -46.63 5.15
C MET A 15 -3.49 -47.09 3.84
N THR A 16 -3.64 -48.38 3.71
CA THR A 16 -4.59 -49.02 2.79
C THR A 16 -5.77 -49.53 3.58
N LEU A 17 -6.92 -49.52 2.95
CA LEU A 17 -8.20 -50.21 3.26
C LEU A 17 -9.21 -49.48 4.14
N SER A 18 -10.24 -49.00 3.44
CA SER A 18 -11.61 -49.51 3.65
C SER A 18 -12.47 -49.17 2.44
N MET A 19 -12.53 -50.14 1.53
CA MET A 19 -13.69 -50.30 0.64
C MET A 19 -14.67 -51.22 1.37
N ALA A 20 -15.93 -50.88 1.31
CA ALA A 20 -17.11 -51.73 1.22
C ALA A 20 -18.33 -50.88 1.63
N ALA A 21 -19.47 -50.92 1.03
CA ALA A 21 -20.07 -51.80 0.06
C ALA A 21 -21.41 -51.22 -0.38
N CYS A 22 -21.78 -51.58 -1.62
CA CYS A 22 -23.11 -51.99 -2.07
C CYS A 22 -24.26 -50.97 -2.02
N GLY A 23 -24.93 -50.67 -3.07
CA GLY A 23 -25.53 -51.36 -4.21
C GLY A 23 -26.91 -50.71 -4.33
N ASP A 24 -27.56 -50.50 -5.36
CA ASP A 24 -28.09 -51.29 -6.43
C ASP A 24 -28.87 -50.39 -7.40
N ALA A 25 -28.73 -50.72 -8.64
CA ALA A 25 -29.64 -50.64 -9.80
C ALA A 25 -30.64 -49.51 -10.00
N GLY A 26 -30.49 -48.86 -11.17
CA GLY A 26 -31.66 -48.75 -12.03
C GLY A 26 -31.84 -47.45 -12.79
N THR A 27 -31.52 -47.51 -14.08
CA THR A 27 -32.28 -46.98 -15.19
C THR A 27 -31.86 -45.62 -15.80
N SER A 28 -31.40 -45.77 -17.00
CA SER A 28 -31.18 -44.83 -18.10
C SER A 28 -32.12 -43.63 -18.20
N GLY A 29 -31.52 -42.46 -18.46
CA GLY A 29 -32.17 -41.24 -18.92
C GLY A 29 -31.18 -40.27 -19.48
N SER A 30 -31.29 -40.03 -20.74
CA SER A 30 -30.49 -39.28 -21.69
C SER A 30 -30.11 -37.86 -21.25
N ALA A 31 -28.93 -37.45 -21.65
CA ALA A 31 -28.27 -36.19 -21.47
C ALA A 31 -29.03 -34.96 -21.96
N SER A 32 -28.94 -33.92 -21.19
CA SER A 32 -28.91 -32.56 -21.71
C SER A 32 -27.88 -31.80 -20.88
N GLY A 33 -26.84 -31.29 -21.55
CA GLY A 33 -25.79 -30.49 -20.91
C GLY A 33 -26.42 -29.22 -20.29
N THR A 34 -26.31 -29.16 -19.01
CA THR A 34 -26.53 -27.93 -18.28
C THR A 34 -25.15 -27.58 -17.70
N GLU A 35 -24.61 -26.49 -18.19
CA GLU A 35 -23.49 -25.84 -17.57
C GLU A 35 -23.86 -25.61 -16.10
N THR A 36 -23.25 -26.38 -15.23
CA THR A 36 -23.32 -26.15 -13.80
C THR A 36 -22.40 -24.99 -13.52
N GLY A 37 -22.92 -23.79 -13.67
CA GLY A 37 -22.38 -22.67 -12.91
C GLY A 37 -22.44 -23.07 -11.45
N SER A 38 -21.30 -23.26 -10.85
CA SER A 38 -21.16 -23.41 -9.40
C SER A 38 -21.66 -22.11 -8.79
N SER A 39 -22.94 -22.07 -8.46
CA SER A 39 -23.44 -21.10 -7.51
C SER A 39 -22.83 -21.52 -6.16
N ALA A 40 -21.65 -21.00 -5.85
CA ALA A 40 -21.21 -20.91 -4.49
C ALA A 40 -22.38 -20.25 -3.75
N LYS A 41 -22.86 -20.93 -2.72
CA LYS A 41 -23.82 -20.39 -1.77
C LYS A 41 -23.05 -19.32 -1.03
N GLY A 42 -23.03 -18.09 -1.58
CA GLY A 42 -22.32 -16.99 -0.99
C GLY A 42 -22.96 -16.71 0.37
N ASP A 43 -22.18 -16.83 1.40
CA ASP A 43 -22.48 -16.11 2.62
C ASP A 43 -22.62 -14.65 2.18
N ASN A 44 -23.68 -13.99 2.64
CA ASN A 44 -23.96 -12.59 2.28
C ASN A 44 -22.99 -11.66 3.04
N LYS A 45 -21.69 -11.93 2.89
CA LYS A 45 -20.59 -11.34 3.62
C LYS A 45 -19.39 -11.15 2.69
N LEU A 46 -18.72 -10.00 2.83
CA LEU A 46 -17.42 -9.69 2.22
C LEU A 46 -16.36 -9.56 3.30
N VAL A 47 -15.22 -10.19 3.10
CA VAL A 47 -14.04 -10.08 3.96
C VAL A 47 -13.03 -9.17 3.29
N VAL A 48 -12.71 -8.04 3.91
CA VAL A 48 -11.77 -7.02 3.41
C VAL A 48 -10.53 -7.00 4.29
N TRP A 49 -9.37 -7.26 3.72
CA TRP A 49 -8.10 -7.09 4.42
C TRP A 49 -7.50 -5.72 4.09
N THR A 50 -7.10 -4.98 5.11
CA THR A 50 -6.55 -3.63 4.98
C THR A 50 -5.41 -3.37 5.95
N LEU A 51 -4.63 -2.32 5.68
CA LEU A 51 -3.50 -1.85 6.48
C LEU A 51 -3.91 -0.82 7.54
N ALA A 52 -5.07 -0.17 7.37
CA ALA A 52 -5.49 0.96 8.16
C ALA A 52 -7.00 0.91 8.44
N ASN A 53 -7.46 1.74 9.37
CA ASN A 53 -8.85 1.77 9.83
C ASN A 53 -9.79 2.60 8.94
N ASP A 54 -9.26 3.28 7.94
CA ASP A 54 -9.98 4.25 7.11
C ASP A 54 -11.11 3.63 6.26
N LEU A 55 -11.06 2.32 6.00
CA LEU A 55 -12.11 1.61 5.27
C LEU A 55 -13.23 1.02 6.14
N ILE A 56 -13.12 1.07 7.45
CA ILE A 56 -14.17 0.54 8.36
C ILE A 56 -15.49 1.26 8.11
N ASP A 57 -15.48 2.60 8.14
CA ASP A 57 -16.68 3.41 7.93
C ASP A 57 -17.31 3.20 6.54
N PHE A 58 -16.47 2.95 5.51
CA PHE A 58 -16.94 2.63 4.16
C PHE A 58 -17.64 1.25 4.13
N GLY A 59 -17.06 0.26 4.82
CA GLY A 59 -17.67 -1.07 4.94
C GLY A 59 -19.01 -1.04 5.66
N GLU A 60 -19.11 -0.30 6.77
CA GLU A 60 -20.37 -0.11 7.50
C GLU A 60 -21.43 0.55 6.62
N LYS A 61 -21.08 1.62 5.90
CA LYS A 61 -22.00 2.30 4.99
C LYS A 61 -22.45 1.40 3.85
N PHE A 62 -21.55 0.63 3.25
CA PHE A 62 -21.89 -0.33 2.21
C PHE A 62 -22.87 -1.39 2.72
N GLN A 63 -22.66 -1.90 3.93
CA GLN A 63 -23.56 -2.85 4.58
C GLN A 63 -24.95 -2.24 4.83
N GLU A 64 -25.01 -0.98 5.28
CA GLU A 64 -26.28 -0.28 5.48
C GLU A 64 -27.06 -0.11 4.17
N GLU A 65 -26.37 0.20 3.07
CA GLU A 65 -27.00 0.45 1.77
C GLU A 65 -27.40 -0.84 1.02
N THR A 66 -26.65 -1.91 1.20
CA THR A 66 -26.82 -3.16 0.40
C THR A 66 -27.38 -4.33 1.18
N GLY A 67 -27.26 -4.33 2.49
CA GLY A 67 -27.57 -5.48 3.37
C GLY A 67 -26.52 -6.60 3.29
N ILE A 68 -25.38 -6.39 2.61
CA ILE A 68 -24.26 -7.33 2.56
C ILE A 68 -23.35 -7.03 3.76
N GLU A 69 -23.10 -8.03 4.60
CA GLU A 69 -22.18 -7.90 5.72
C GLU A 69 -20.75 -7.62 5.23
N VAL A 70 -20.04 -6.71 5.89
CA VAL A 70 -18.63 -6.43 5.59
C VAL A 70 -17.80 -6.65 6.85
N GLU A 71 -16.88 -7.60 6.79
CA GLU A 71 -15.86 -7.80 7.80
C GLU A 71 -14.55 -7.14 7.36
N THR A 72 -14.19 -6.03 8.01
CA THR A 72 -12.90 -5.37 7.76
C THR A 72 -11.85 -5.87 8.75
N VAL A 73 -10.85 -6.57 8.25
CA VAL A 73 -9.71 -7.11 9.02
C VAL A 73 -8.51 -6.19 8.85
N VAL A 74 -8.20 -5.43 9.88
CA VAL A 74 -7.01 -4.56 9.90
C VAL A 74 -5.79 -5.38 10.31
N ILE A 75 -4.78 -5.43 9.45
CA ILE A 75 -3.56 -6.19 9.64
C ILE A 75 -2.40 -5.22 9.77
N GLU A 76 -1.58 -5.40 10.79
CA GLU A 76 -0.40 -4.57 11.01
C GLU A 76 0.51 -4.53 9.78
N PRO A 77 0.96 -3.35 9.32
CA PRO A 77 1.73 -3.19 8.08
C PRO A 77 2.96 -4.09 7.96
N ALA A 78 3.66 -4.34 9.07
CA ALA A 78 4.85 -5.20 9.08
C ALA A 78 4.55 -6.66 8.72
N ASN A 79 3.33 -7.14 8.99
CA ASN A 79 2.90 -8.52 8.75
C ASN A 79 2.07 -8.67 7.46
N TYR A 80 1.60 -7.57 6.91
CA TYR A 80 0.64 -7.56 5.82
C TYR A 80 1.13 -8.25 4.54
N PRO A 81 2.33 -7.93 3.99
CA PRO A 81 2.79 -8.52 2.75
C PRO A 81 2.91 -10.05 2.84
N THR A 82 3.45 -10.55 3.95
CA THR A 82 3.62 -11.99 4.18
C THR A 82 2.27 -12.71 4.29
N LYS A 83 1.31 -12.09 4.98
CA LYS A 83 -0.03 -12.69 5.15
C LYS A 83 -0.78 -12.74 3.83
N VAL A 84 -0.76 -11.66 3.05
CA VAL A 84 -1.37 -11.61 1.70
C VAL A 84 -0.74 -12.65 0.79
N GLN A 85 0.59 -12.67 0.70
CA GLN A 85 1.30 -13.65 -0.12
C GLN A 85 0.93 -15.09 0.26
N THR A 86 0.86 -15.38 1.55
CA THR A 86 0.54 -16.73 2.02
C THR A 86 -0.87 -17.13 1.61
N ALA A 87 -1.87 -16.27 1.80
CA ALA A 87 -3.26 -16.54 1.43
C ALA A 87 -3.42 -16.74 -0.09
N LEU A 88 -2.82 -15.87 -0.90
CA LEU A 88 -2.87 -15.96 -2.36
C LEU A 88 -2.23 -17.27 -2.86
N LEU A 89 -1.05 -17.63 -2.36
CA LEU A 89 -0.36 -18.88 -2.76
C LEU A 89 -1.06 -20.14 -2.26
N ALA A 90 -1.75 -20.07 -1.13
CA ALA A 90 -2.52 -21.18 -0.60
C ALA A 90 -3.85 -21.39 -1.33
N GLY A 91 -4.31 -20.37 -2.08
CA GLY A 91 -5.63 -20.40 -2.73
C GLY A 91 -6.77 -20.39 -1.72
N GLU A 92 -6.58 -19.64 -0.63
CA GLU A 92 -7.62 -19.48 0.39
C GLU A 92 -8.84 -18.76 -0.19
N SER A 93 -10.03 -19.07 0.29
CA SER A 93 -11.28 -18.44 -0.16
C SER A 93 -11.50 -17.04 0.42
N GLU A 94 -10.70 -16.63 1.36
CA GLU A 94 -10.69 -15.31 1.99
C GLU A 94 -9.26 -14.74 1.97
N PRO A 95 -9.11 -13.43 1.84
CA PRO A 95 -10.15 -12.40 1.74
C PRO A 95 -10.80 -12.28 0.35
N ASP A 96 -12.00 -11.65 0.28
CA ASP A 96 -12.64 -11.28 -0.97
C ASP A 96 -12.00 -10.03 -1.58
N ILE A 97 -11.56 -9.10 -0.72
CA ILE A 97 -10.93 -7.83 -1.12
C ILE A 97 -9.63 -7.64 -0.36
N ILE A 98 -8.57 -7.33 -1.11
CA ILE A 98 -7.26 -6.99 -0.58
C ILE A 98 -7.00 -5.50 -0.85
N VAL A 99 -6.72 -4.74 0.20
CA VAL A 99 -6.41 -3.32 0.12
C VAL A 99 -4.96 -3.10 0.53
N GLY A 100 -4.15 -2.62 -0.40
CA GLY A 100 -2.72 -2.41 -0.15
C GLY A 100 -2.16 -1.27 -1.00
N GLU A 101 -0.94 -0.88 -0.68
CA GLU A 101 -0.21 0.06 -1.51
C GLU A 101 0.23 -0.59 -2.83
N PRO A 102 0.30 0.15 -3.95
CA PRO A 102 0.69 -0.40 -5.24
C PRO A 102 1.96 -1.23 -5.17
N LYS A 103 2.99 -0.70 -4.52
CA LYS A 103 4.28 -1.40 -4.33
C LYS A 103 4.18 -2.76 -3.63
N MET A 104 3.11 -3.02 -2.89
CA MET A 104 2.87 -4.30 -2.23
C MET A 104 2.11 -5.28 -3.11
N LEU A 105 1.35 -4.80 -4.08
CA LEU A 105 0.41 -5.58 -4.87
C LEU A 105 0.86 -5.81 -6.31
N GLU A 106 1.71 -4.95 -6.87
CA GLU A 106 2.18 -5.01 -8.27
C GLU A 106 2.76 -6.38 -8.64
N ASP A 107 3.55 -6.98 -7.77
CA ASP A 107 4.16 -8.30 -8.00
C ASP A 107 3.13 -9.43 -8.17
N PHE A 108 1.88 -9.21 -7.74
CA PHE A 108 0.79 -10.18 -7.83
C PHE A 108 -0.14 -9.95 -9.01
N TYR A 109 -0.09 -8.78 -9.67
CA TYR A 109 -1.00 -8.45 -10.79
C TYR A 109 -0.82 -9.43 -11.95
N ASP A 110 0.41 -9.66 -12.38
CA ASP A 110 0.73 -10.55 -13.50
C ASP A 110 0.67 -12.03 -13.11
N ALA A 111 0.60 -12.34 -11.82
CA ALA A 111 0.57 -13.72 -11.33
C ALA A 111 -0.83 -14.38 -11.41
N GLY A 112 -1.86 -13.64 -11.83
CA GLY A 112 -3.22 -14.17 -12.01
C GLY A 112 -3.99 -14.38 -10.72
N PHE A 113 -3.61 -13.72 -9.64
CA PHE A 113 -4.33 -13.79 -8.35
C PHE A 113 -5.53 -12.85 -8.28
N PHE A 114 -5.56 -11.81 -9.10
CA PHE A 114 -6.62 -10.81 -9.10
C PHE A 114 -7.49 -10.94 -10.35
N GLU A 115 -8.78 -10.71 -10.18
CA GLU A 115 -9.77 -10.73 -11.26
C GLU A 115 -9.53 -9.63 -12.29
N ASP A 116 -10.02 -9.84 -13.51
CA ASP A 116 -10.13 -8.78 -14.52
C ASP A 116 -11.36 -7.92 -14.20
N LEU A 117 -11.15 -6.79 -13.57
CA LEU A 117 -12.24 -5.91 -13.14
C LEU A 117 -12.95 -5.22 -14.31
N ASN A 118 -12.41 -5.25 -15.53
CA ASN A 118 -13.09 -4.74 -16.72
C ASN A 118 -14.20 -5.70 -17.22
N GLN A 119 -14.16 -6.96 -16.80
CA GLN A 119 -15.17 -7.94 -17.18
C GLN A 119 -16.39 -7.90 -16.26
N ALA A 120 -17.51 -8.44 -16.77
CA ALA A 120 -18.67 -8.66 -15.92
C ALA A 120 -18.35 -9.70 -14.82
N PRO A 121 -18.87 -9.53 -13.61
CA PRO A 121 -19.88 -8.55 -13.18
C PRO A 121 -19.33 -7.18 -12.77
N TYR A 122 -18.03 -6.97 -12.75
CA TYR A 122 -17.38 -5.78 -12.17
C TYR A 122 -17.56 -4.53 -13.03
N ASN A 123 -17.32 -4.62 -14.35
CA ASN A 123 -17.46 -3.54 -15.33
C ASN A 123 -16.77 -2.23 -14.88
N ALA A 124 -15.55 -2.35 -14.34
CA ALA A 124 -14.82 -1.22 -13.74
C ALA A 124 -14.65 -0.04 -14.70
N GLN A 125 -14.58 -0.29 -16.00
CA GLN A 125 -14.47 0.73 -17.04
C GLN A 125 -15.59 1.79 -16.99
N ASP A 126 -16.77 1.44 -16.46
CA ASP A 126 -17.90 2.38 -16.30
C ASP A 126 -17.58 3.51 -15.29
N TYR A 127 -16.54 3.34 -14.49
CA TYR A 127 -16.10 4.29 -13.47
C TYR A 127 -14.82 5.05 -13.86
N ALA A 128 -14.15 4.69 -14.95
CA ALA A 128 -12.84 5.24 -15.32
C ALA A 128 -12.85 6.76 -15.43
N ASP A 129 -13.90 7.35 -16.03
CA ASP A 129 -14.04 8.80 -16.20
C ASP A 129 -14.19 9.56 -14.86
N GLN A 130 -14.44 8.87 -13.76
CA GLN A 130 -14.60 9.44 -12.41
C GLN A 130 -13.30 9.40 -11.61
N ILE A 131 -12.26 8.75 -12.15
CA ILE A 131 -10.97 8.55 -11.49
C ILE A 131 -9.90 9.29 -12.29
N VAL A 132 -8.97 9.93 -11.61
CA VAL A 132 -7.85 10.63 -12.26
C VAL A 132 -6.98 9.63 -13.02
N ASP A 133 -6.60 9.94 -14.25
CA ASP A 133 -5.94 9.02 -15.19
C ASP A 133 -4.74 8.25 -14.57
N TYR A 134 -3.81 8.95 -13.90
CA TYR A 134 -2.65 8.30 -13.32
C TYR A 134 -3.02 7.34 -12.18
N VAL A 135 -4.10 7.62 -11.45
CA VAL A 135 -4.61 6.77 -10.37
C VAL A 135 -5.28 5.52 -10.93
N TRP A 136 -5.99 5.67 -12.04
CA TRP A 136 -6.56 4.55 -12.77
C TRP A 136 -5.48 3.58 -13.27
N GLN A 137 -4.40 4.13 -13.84
CA GLN A 137 -3.29 3.33 -14.40
C GLN A 137 -2.53 2.53 -13.33
N VAL A 138 -2.46 3.01 -12.09
CA VAL A 138 -1.80 2.27 -10.99
C VAL A 138 -2.45 0.90 -10.72
N GLY A 139 -3.73 0.74 -11.03
CA GLY A 139 -4.44 -0.52 -10.85
C GLY A 139 -4.32 -1.49 -12.03
N GLN A 140 -3.54 -1.16 -13.07
CA GLN A 140 -3.38 -1.99 -14.27
C GLN A 140 -2.15 -2.89 -14.17
N ASP A 141 -2.26 -4.10 -14.73
CA ASP A 141 -1.11 -4.98 -14.96
C ASP A 141 -0.32 -4.55 -16.21
N ALA A 142 0.76 -5.28 -16.53
CA ALA A 142 1.62 -5.00 -17.68
C ALA A 142 0.90 -5.06 -19.03
N ASP A 143 -0.19 -5.79 -19.14
CA ASP A 143 -1.04 -5.92 -20.33
C ASP A 143 -2.18 -4.86 -20.38
N GLY A 144 -2.26 -3.99 -19.37
CA GLY A 144 -3.29 -2.93 -19.27
C GLY A 144 -4.64 -3.42 -18.75
N ILE A 145 -4.70 -4.61 -18.17
CA ILE A 145 -5.92 -5.15 -17.57
C ILE A 145 -6.08 -4.55 -16.17
N GLN A 146 -7.28 -4.06 -15.84
CA GLN A 146 -7.56 -3.48 -14.54
C GLN A 146 -7.68 -4.57 -13.47
N ARG A 147 -6.72 -4.62 -12.54
CA ARG A 147 -6.64 -5.58 -11.44
C ARG A 147 -7.04 -4.99 -10.10
N ALA A 148 -6.95 -3.68 -9.97
CA ALA A 148 -7.30 -2.97 -8.75
C ALA A 148 -7.90 -1.61 -9.07
N ILE A 149 -8.61 -1.01 -8.11
CA ILE A 149 -9.14 0.35 -8.18
C ILE A 149 -8.68 1.07 -6.93
N SER A 150 -8.06 2.24 -7.09
CA SER A 150 -7.71 3.08 -5.95
C SER A 150 -8.93 3.86 -5.46
N TYR A 151 -9.14 3.87 -4.15
CA TYR A 151 -10.22 4.62 -3.51
C TYR A 151 -9.79 6.03 -3.07
N GLN A 152 -8.50 6.36 -3.21
CA GLN A 152 -7.95 7.66 -2.78
C GLN A 152 -6.79 8.12 -3.66
N ILE A 153 -6.47 9.38 -3.54
CA ILE A 153 -5.23 9.99 -4.07
C ILE A 153 -4.43 10.55 -2.90
N THR A 154 -3.10 10.53 -3.02
CA THR A 154 -2.19 11.03 -1.99
C THR A 154 -1.35 12.16 -2.57
N PRO A 155 -1.87 13.39 -2.66
CA PRO A 155 -1.09 14.50 -3.18
C PRO A 155 0.07 14.84 -2.24
N ALA A 156 1.27 15.04 -2.81
CA ALA A 156 2.40 15.54 -2.06
C ALA A 156 2.25 17.05 -1.80
N GLY A 157 2.66 17.48 -0.61
CA GLY A 157 2.65 18.88 -0.22
C GLY A 157 3.39 19.11 1.09
N ILE A 158 3.64 20.36 1.40
CA ILE A 158 4.26 20.78 2.66
C ILE A 158 3.17 21.26 3.61
N TYR A 159 2.98 20.57 4.71
CA TYR A 159 2.16 20.99 5.83
C TYR A 159 3.02 21.80 6.80
N TYR A 160 2.49 22.90 7.31
CA TYR A 160 3.24 23.76 8.22
C TYR A 160 2.40 24.23 9.41
N ARG A 161 3.09 24.54 10.51
CA ARG A 161 2.52 25.16 11.71
C ARG A 161 2.30 26.65 11.47
N ARG A 162 1.04 27.04 11.33
CA ARG A 162 0.66 28.45 11.09
C ARG A 162 1.10 29.39 12.21
N ASP A 163 1.03 28.93 13.45
CA ASP A 163 1.47 29.67 14.63
C ASP A 163 2.98 29.92 14.65
N ILE A 164 3.78 28.95 14.23
CA ILE A 164 5.24 29.09 14.11
C ILE A 164 5.56 30.01 12.91
N ALA A 165 4.92 29.83 11.78
CA ALA A 165 5.12 30.67 10.60
C ALA A 165 4.82 32.15 10.92
N GLN A 166 3.70 32.45 11.59
CA GLN A 166 3.35 33.79 12.03
C GLN A 166 4.39 34.36 13.01
N THR A 167 4.88 33.53 13.95
CA THR A 167 5.85 33.99 14.97
C THR A 167 7.22 34.28 14.38
N VAL A 168 7.71 33.46 13.47
CA VAL A 168 9.08 33.53 12.96
C VAL A 168 9.19 34.40 11.73
N PHE A 169 8.22 34.31 10.82
CA PHE A 169 8.26 35.00 9.52
C PHE A 169 7.24 36.17 9.41
N GLY A 170 6.37 36.34 10.40
CA GLY A 170 5.37 37.40 10.44
C GLY A 170 4.17 37.18 9.51
N THR A 171 4.05 35.99 8.96
CA THR A 171 2.93 35.59 8.08
C THR A 171 2.57 34.12 8.28
N ASP A 172 1.29 33.82 8.12
CA ASP A 172 0.77 32.45 8.07
C ASP A 172 0.02 32.18 6.76
N ASP A 173 0.18 33.06 5.79
CA ASP A 173 -0.41 32.92 4.45
C ASP A 173 0.30 31.83 3.66
N PRO A 174 -0.44 30.84 3.09
CA PRO A 174 0.16 29.70 2.38
C PRO A 174 1.01 30.09 1.19
N GLU A 175 0.65 31.16 0.45
CA GLU A 175 1.42 31.58 -0.72
C GLU A 175 2.75 32.22 -0.30
N GLU A 176 2.74 33.01 0.77
CA GLU A 176 3.96 33.63 1.31
C GLU A 176 4.87 32.56 1.96
N VAL A 177 4.30 31.65 2.74
CA VAL A 177 5.05 30.54 3.34
C VAL A 177 5.59 29.59 2.26
N GLY A 178 4.84 29.33 1.20
CA GLY A 178 5.29 28.53 0.06
C GLY A 178 6.58 29.04 -0.59
N LYS A 179 6.82 30.36 -0.60
CA LYS A 179 8.05 30.95 -1.13
C LYS A 179 9.31 30.56 -0.32
N LEU A 180 9.13 30.18 0.93
CA LEU A 180 10.21 29.71 1.81
C LEU A 180 10.69 28.30 1.45
N PHE A 181 9.97 27.59 0.60
CA PHE A 181 10.23 26.20 0.18
C PHE A 181 10.42 26.04 -1.33
N LYS A 182 10.65 27.14 -2.07
CA LYS A 182 10.70 27.16 -3.54
C LYS A 182 11.88 26.37 -4.14
N ASP A 183 12.99 26.28 -3.42
CA ASP A 183 14.21 25.58 -3.82
C ASP A 183 15.05 25.18 -2.58
N TYR A 184 16.00 24.27 -2.75
CA TYR A 184 16.83 23.77 -1.64
C TYR A 184 17.66 24.84 -0.94
N PRO A 185 18.31 25.79 -1.62
CA PRO A 185 18.97 26.91 -0.95
C PRO A 185 18.02 27.71 -0.04
N THR A 186 16.83 28.04 -0.52
CA THR A 186 15.83 28.75 0.28
C THR A 186 15.36 27.95 1.47
N ILE A 187 15.18 26.61 1.31
CA ILE A 187 14.86 25.70 2.42
C ILE A 187 15.94 25.73 3.50
N LEU A 188 17.21 25.71 3.13
CA LEU A 188 18.32 25.79 4.11
C LEU A 188 18.33 27.14 4.85
N GLU A 189 18.09 28.25 4.16
CA GLU A 189 17.97 29.58 4.80
C GLU A 189 16.79 29.64 5.78
N THR A 190 15.65 29.09 5.36
CA THR A 190 14.44 28.97 6.18
C THR A 190 14.70 28.10 7.41
N ALA A 191 15.35 26.97 7.22
CA ALA A 191 15.73 26.07 8.30
C ALA A 191 16.66 26.73 9.32
N GLN A 192 17.64 27.47 8.86
CA GLN A 192 18.54 28.22 9.74
C GLN A 192 17.79 29.33 10.52
N THR A 193 16.84 29.99 9.89
CA THR A 193 16.01 31.01 10.55
C THR A 193 15.16 30.39 11.63
N LEU A 194 14.50 29.25 11.34
CA LEU A 194 13.73 28.49 12.32
C LEU A 194 14.61 28.02 13.48
N LYS A 195 15.80 27.47 13.21
CA LYS A 195 16.74 27.04 14.24
C LYS A 195 17.13 28.19 15.19
N ASN A 196 17.40 29.37 14.65
CA ASN A 196 17.75 30.55 15.45
C ASN A 196 16.59 31.00 16.36
N ALA A 197 15.34 30.70 15.97
CA ALA A 197 14.13 30.93 16.76
C ALA A 197 13.80 29.76 17.71
N GLY A 198 14.61 28.71 17.75
CA GLY A 198 14.41 27.53 18.62
C GLY A 198 13.58 26.40 18.02
N TYR A 199 13.31 26.43 16.72
CA TYR A 199 12.51 25.42 15.99
C TYR A 199 13.41 24.55 15.09
N ARG A 200 12.81 23.51 14.50
CA ARG A 200 13.41 22.72 13.42
C ARG A 200 12.48 22.76 12.21
N ILE A 201 13.03 22.61 11.01
CA ILE A 201 12.22 22.73 9.78
C ILE A 201 11.42 21.47 9.50
N PHE A 202 11.98 20.30 9.82
CA PHE A 202 11.35 19.00 9.57
C PHE A 202 11.58 18.05 10.75
N ALA A 203 10.73 17.04 10.86
CA ALA A 203 10.93 15.95 11.82
C ALA A 203 12.17 15.13 11.47
N SER A 204 12.40 14.88 10.17
CA SER A 204 13.61 14.25 9.64
C SER A 204 13.98 14.85 8.28
N ASP A 205 15.16 14.52 7.77
CA ASP A 205 15.57 14.85 6.40
C ASP A 205 14.76 14.06 5.36
N GLY A 206 14.24 12.89 5.73
CA GLY A 206 13.40 12.05 4.89
C GLY A 206 12.09 12.69 4.40
N GLU A 207 11.60 13.76 5.05
CA GLU A 207 10.36 14.46 4.65
C GLU A 207 10.45 15.04 3.23
N MET A 208 11.64 15.37 2.77
CA MET A 208 11.86 15.95 1.44
C MET A 208 12.10 14.90 0.35
N ASN A 209 12.16 13.61 0.71
CA ASN A 209 12.45 12.53 -0.25
C ASN A 209 11.43 12.45 -1.40
N VAL A 210 10.16 12.77 -1.14
CA VAL A 210 9.10 12.80 -2.16
C VAL A 210 9.37 13.78 -3.31
N PHE A 211 10.28 14.72 -3.13
CA PHE A 211 10.69 15.70 -4.15
C PHE A 211 12.04 15.37 -4.80
N SER A 212 12.62 14.20 -4.49
CA SER A 212 13.94 13.79 -5.00
C SER A 212 13.96 13.27 -6.43
N GLY A 213 12.83 13.38 -7.14
CA GLY A 213 12.67 12.95 -8.54
C GLY A 213 11.79 11.73 -8.71
N ASP A 214 11.29 11.56 -9.91
CA ASP A 214 10.30 10.56 -10.32
C ASP A 214 10.81 9.58 -11.39
N THR A 215 12.08 9.70 -11.78
CA THR A 215 12.67 8.84 -12.80
C THR A 215 12.97 7.43 -12.26
N ALA A 216 13.00 6.43 -13.14
CA ALA A 216 13.35 5.07 -12.74
C ALA A 216 14.77 4.99 -12.13
N TRP A 217 14.94 4.17 -11.10
CA TRP A 217 16.25 3.93 -10.48
C TRP A 217 17.21 3.14 -11.36
N VAL A 218 16.66 2.35 -12.28
CA VAL A 218 17.44 1.56 -13.25
C VAL A 218 16.97 1.94 -14.64
N VAL A 219 17.91 2.38 -15.49
CA VAL A 219 17.68 2.69 -16.90
C VAL A 219 18.71 1.94 -17.71
N ASP A 220 18.28 1.18 -18.70
CA ASP A 220 19.15 0.35 -19.54
C ASP A 220 20.10 -0.57 -18.76
N GLY A 221 19.61 -1.10 -17.63
CA GLY A 221 20.39 -2.00 -16.76
C GLY A 221 21.45 -1.30 -15.88
N ALA A 222 21.48 0.02 -15.85
CA ALA A 222 22.41 0.81 -15.05
C ALA A 222 21.66 1.62 -13.96
N LEU A 223 22.31 1.81 -12.81
CA LEU A 223 21.79 2.68 -11.75
C LEU A 223 21.68 4.13 -12.26
N ASN A 224 20.50 4.70 -12.17
CA ASN A 224 20.21 6.08 -12.56
C ASN A 224 20.19 6.99 -11.34
N LEU A 225 21.27 7.72 -11.14
CA LEU A 225 21.35 8.81 -10.14
C LEU A 225 21.18 10.14 -10.88
N ASP A 226 19.94 10.53 -11.09
CA ASP A 226 19.65 11.83 -11.71
C ASP A 226 20.00 13.02 -10.79
N GLN A 227 19.99 14.22 -11.34
CA GLN A 227 20.40 15.43 -10.62
C GLN A 227 19.49 15.71 -9.41
N ALA A 228 18.18 15.45 -9.52
CA ALA A 228 17.26 15.67 -8.40
C ALA A 228 17.60 14.81 -7.19
N ARG A 229 18.02 13.55 -7.41
CA ARG A 229 18.50 12.66 -6.34
C ARG A 229 19.80 13.15 -5.70
N LEU A 230 20.74 13.62 -6.52
CA LEU A 230 21.99 14.17 -6.01
C LEU A 230 21.75 15.45 -5.20
N ASP A 231 20.90 16.35 -5.69
CA ASP A 231 20.55 17.58 -4.99
C ASP A 231 19.85 17.28 -3.65
N TYR A 232 18.96 16.26 -3.62
CA TYR A 232 18.34 15.80 -2.37
C TYR A 232 19.39 15.23 -1.39
N MET A 233 20.35 14.46 -1.87
CA MET A 233 21.42 13.92 -1.01
C MET A 233 22.24 15.05 -0.41
N ASP A 234 22.58 16.09 -1.17
CA ASP A 234 23.30 17.24 -0.68
C ASP A 234 22.46 18.03 0.35
N LEU A 235 21.18 18.25 0.09
CA LEU A 235 20.25 18.85 1.05
C LEU A 235 20.20 18.06 2.36
N SER A 236 20.05 16.73 2.29
CA SER A 236 20.01 15.86 3.47
C SER A 236 21.28 15.96 4.30
N VAL A 237 22.45 15.96 3.65
CA VAL A 237 23.75 16.15 4.29
C VAL A 237 23.85 17.51 4.99
N ASP A 238 23.37 18.57 4.36
CA ASP A 238 23.41 19.93 4.92
C ASP A 238 22.43 20.10 6.09
N LEU A 239 21.22 19.54 5.98
CA LEU A 239 20.26 19.50 7.08
C LEU A 239 20.86 18.80 8.32
N TYR A 240 21.50 17.65 8.11
CA TYR A 240 22.13 16.88 9.17
C TYR A 240 23.32 17.62 9.80
N LYS A 241 24.28 18.06 8.99
CA LYS A 241 25.50 18.72 9.48
C LYS A 241 25.23 20.00 10.27
N ASN A 242 24.17 20.71 9.90
CA ASN A 242 23.81 21.97 10.53
C ASN A 242 22.75 21.82 11.64
N ASP A 243 22.37 20.58 12.01
CA ASP A 243 21.38 20.31 13.06
C ASP A 243 20.05 21.05 12.81
N LEU A 244 19.49 20.86 11.60
CA LEU A 244 18.30 21.58 11.13
C LEU A 244 17.00 20.78 11.22
N THR A 245 17.07 19.46 11.50
CA THR A 245 15.91 18.59 11.70
C THR A 245 15.82 18.09 13.14
N ALA A 246 14.69 17.49 13.50
CA ALA A 246 14.48 16.89 14.82
C ALA A 246 15.06 15.47 14.96
N TYR A 247 15.65 14.90 13.92
CA TYR A 247 16.23 13.54 13.86
C TYR A 247 15.25 12.43 14.27
N ALA A 248 13.97 12.66 14.11
CA ALA A 248 12.96 11.65 14.40
C ALA A 248 12.80 10.70 13.21
N SER A 249 12.91 9.40 13.44
CA SER A 249 12.63 8.42 12.40
C SER A 249 11.17 8.51 11.96
N GLN A 250 10.91 8.55 10.65
CA GLN A 250 9.57 8.64 10.09
C GLN A 250 8.65 7.53 10.68
N TRP A 251 7.40 7.89 10.98
CA TRP A 251 6.39 7.01 11.58
C TRP A 251 6.67 6.55 13.02
N SER A 252 7.72 7.05 13.66
CA SER A 252 7.98 6.79 15.09
C SER A 252 7.18 7.70 16.01
N THR A 253 7.05 7.31 17.28
CA THR A 253 6.42 8.18 18.29
C THR A 253 7.07 9.57 18.38
N PRO A 254 8.41 9.72 18.37
CA PRO A 254 9.05 11.03 18.30
C PRO A 254 8.68 11.83 17.05
N TRP A 255 8.52 11.16 15.90
CA TRP A 255 8.10 11.81 14.65
C TRP A 255 6.70 12.42 14.78
N TYR A 256 5.71 11.65 15.28
CA TYR A 256 4.37 12.17 15.54
C TYR A 256 4.35 13.31 16.56
N GLN A 257 5.18 13.21 17.61
CA GLN A 257 5.31 14.27 18.61
C GLN A 257 5.95 15.55 18.03
N ALA A 258 6.89 15.40 17.12
CA ALA A 258 7.49 16.51 16.41
C ALA A 258 6.46 17.23 15.52
N MET A 259 5.61 16.48 14.80
CA MET A 259 4.61 17.03 13.88
C MET A 259 3.44 17.72 14.58
N SER A 260 2.98 17.23 15.73
CA SER A 260 1.75 17.66 16.39
C SER A 260 1.90 18.06 17.85
N GLY A 261 3.05 17.81 18.46
CA GLY A 261 3.26 17.95 19.89
C GLY A 261 3.99 19.25 20.30
N PRO A 262 4.43 19.29 21.56
CA PRO A 262 5.15 20.44 22.11
C PRO A 262 6.63 20.52 21.64
N VAL A 263 7.13 19.51 20.94
CA VAL A 263 8.47 19.57 20.35
C VAL A 263 8.43 20.56 19.19
N PRO A 264 9.24 21.60 19.19
CA PRO A 264 9.18 22.64 18.18
C PRO A 264 9.81 22.17 16.86
N ILE A 265 8.98 21.87 15.92
CA ILE A 265 9.31 21.82 14.49
C ILE A 265 8.41 22.78 13.74
#